data_e783fe5798251f09367f01bdada929e0
#
_entry.id   e783fe5798251f09367f01bdada929e0
#
_cell.length_a   1.000
_cell.length_b   1.000
_cell.length_c   1.000
_cell.angle_alpha   90.00
_cell.angle_beta   90.00
_cell.angle_gamma   90.00
#
_symmetry.space_group_name_H-M   'P 1'
#
loop_
_entity.id
_entity.type
_entity.pdbx_description
1 polymer ?
#
loop_
_entity_poly.entity_id
_entity_poly.type
_entity_poly.pdbx_seq_one_letter_code
_entity_poly.pdbx_strand_id
1 'polypeptide(L)'
;MWEWRWAQSSVSSIGRACAPVVTLAAWTLAMLQVTPSGPFGKERHRNLPVMLDELLAELRECFQAGAGGVHLHVRDEAGAETLDPARVNFVVARIRGLAAELGITVEIGLTTGAWILPQMSERLAMIREWDGVDCATVNLSEDGFERVMQTVLDIGVGVDVGLWAPRELDLLSASGYLPVAQRVSIELDPGEPYFLQGTPPGVAKRINDALDDAGSDCRRLTHGMNAWTWPLVEDAFRRGHDTRVGFEDSVLLPDGRTADRNADLVRVAFALEKAT
;
A
#
# COMPACT_ATOMS: atom_id res chain seq x y z
N MET A 1 -11.43 28.25 11.31
CA MET A 1 -11.02 28.63 9.96
C MET A 1 -9.49 28.60 9.96
N TRP A 2 -8.90 27.51 9.47
CA TRP A 2 -7.44 27.36 9.35
C TRP A 2 -7.11 27.67 7.90
N GLU A 3 -6.50 28.84 7.65
CA GLU A 3 -5.98 29.20 6.33
C GLU A 3 -4.62 28.50 6.13
N TRP A 4 -4.57 27.58 5.19
CA TRP A 4 -3.34 26.94 4.75
C TRP A 4 -2.56 27.90 3.85
N ARG A 5 -1.43 28.39 4.32
CA ARG A 5 -0.49 29.16 3.49
C ARG A 5 0.68 28.26 3.11
N TRP A 6 0.80 27.98 1.84
CA TRP A 6 1.98 27.31 1.26
C TRP A 6 3.17 28.25 1.28
N ALA A 7 4.28 27.83 1.93
CA ALA A 7 5.55 28.53 1.84
C ALA A 7 6.30 28.02 0.59
N GLN A 8 6.54 28.91 -0.37
CA GLN A 8 7.43 28.62 -1.49
C GLN A 8 8.88 28.61 -0.98
N SER A 9 9.45 27.43 -0.76
CA SER A 9 10.87 27.26 -0.55
C SER A 9 11.54 26.84 -1.86
N SER A 10 12.58 27.58 -2.25
CA SER A 10 13.39 27.33 -3.43
C SER A 10 14.14 26.01 -3.31
N VAL A 11 13.77 25.04 -4.14
CA VAL A 11 14.44 23.74 -4.26
C VAL A 11 15.77 23.94 -4.97
N SER A 12 16.87 23.71 -4.27
CA SER A 12 18.19 23.57 -4.89
C SER A 12 18.21 22.27 -5.71
N SER A 13 18.67 22.38 -6.96
CA SER A 13 18.70 21.33 -7.97
C SER A 13 19.33 20.03 -7.46
N ILE A 14 18.50 19.02 -7.17
CA ILE A 14 18.95 17.65 -7.09
C ILE A 14 19.20 17.19 -8.53
N GLY A 15 20.44 16.74 -8.80
CA GLY A 15 20.87 16.34 -10.13
C GLY A 15 19.93 15.25 -10.69
N ARG A 16 19.43 15.49 -11.91
CA ARG A 16 18.61 14.54 -12.65
C ARG A 16 19.46 13.33 -13.04
N ALA A 17 19.44 12.29 -12.24
CA ALA A 17 19.69 10.95 -12.74
C ALA A 17 18.34 10.42 -13.24
N CYS A 18 18.21 10.31 -14.56
CA CYS A 18 17.07 9.70 -15.22
C CYS A 18 17.06 8.21 -14.81
N ALA A 19 16.26 7.84 -13.82
CA ALA A 19 15.87 6.44 -13.66
C ALA A 19 15.07 6.03 -14.89
N PRO A 20 15.18 4.79 -15.38
CA PRO A 20 14.37 4.34 -16.50
C PRO A 20 12.91 4.49 -16.11
N VAL A 21 12.19 5.28 -16.91
CA VAL A 21 10.72 5.35 -16.85
C VAL A 21 10.24 3.93 -17.07
N VAL A 22 9.82 3.25 -16.01
CA VAL A 22 9.01 2.05 -16.15
C VAL A 22 7.82 2.49 -16.97
N THR A 23 7.74 2.03 -18.20
CA THR A 23 6.64 2.35 -19.10
C THR A 23 5.38 1.87 -18.42
N LEU A 24 4.62 2.80 -17.84
CA LEU A 24 3.30 2.57 -17.30
C LEU A 24 2.46 2.00 -18.45
N ALA A 25 2.32 0.69 -18.50
CA ALA A 25 1.25 0.06 -19.27
C ALA A 25 -0.02 0.74 -18.78
N ALA A 26 -0.82 1.27 -19.73
CA ALA A 26 -1.99 2.07 -19.44
C ALA A 26 -2.95 1.33 -18.50
N TRP A 27 -2.85 1.58 -17.22
CA TRP A 27 -3.85 1.20 -16.24
C TRP A 27 -5.01 2.19 -16.39
N THR A 28 -5.95 1.86 -17.25
CA THR A 28 -7.17 2.68 -17.51
C THR A 28 -8.25 2.44 -16.45
N LEU A 29 -8.06 1.47 -15.55
CA LEU A 29 -8.99 1.12 -14.47
C LEU A 29 -8.27 1.22 -13.13
N ALA A 30 -9.03 1.54 -12.08
CA ALA A 30 -8.55 1.53 -10.71
C ALA A 30 -8.06 0.12 -10.34
N MET A 31 -6.91 0.00 -9.67
CA MET A 31 -6.37 -1.29 -9.24
C MET A 31 -6.95 -1.66 -7.88
N LEU A 32 -7.41 -2.91 -7.77
CA LEU A 32 -7.73 -3.52 -6.48
C LEU A 32 -6.51 -4.33 -6.00
N GLN A 33 -5.93 -3.92 -4.87
CA GLN A 33 -4.82 -4.61 -4.23
C GLN A 33 -5.35 -5.50 -3.10
N VAL A 34 -4.81 -6.70 -2.92
CA VAL A 34 -5.11 -7.54 -1.76
C VAL A 34 -4.03 -7.43 -0.69
N THR A 35 -4.44 -7.38 0.60
CA THR A 35 -3.58 -7.31 1.78
C THR A 35 -3.84 -8.53 2.66
N PRO A 36 -3.20 -9.68 2.36
CA PRO A 36 -3.67 -10.96 2.87
C PRO A 36 -3.49 -11.15 4.38
N SER A 37 -2.54 -10.49 5.01
CA SER A 37 -2.23 -10.76 6.42
C SER A 37 -1.80 -9.57 7.25
N GLY A 38 -1.08 -8.59 6.67
CA GLY A 38 -0.44 -7.54 7.47
C GLY A 38 0.49 -8.10 8.56
N PRO A 39 0.63 -7.39 9.68
CA PRO A 39 1.42 -7.84 10.82
C PRO A 39 0.72 -8.90 11.68
N PHE A 40 -0.50 -9.32 11.34
CA PHE A 40 -1.35 -10.19 12.17
C PHE A 40 -1.08 -11.68 11.93
N GLY A 41 -1.48 -12.51 12.90
CA GLY A 41 -1.46 -13.96 12.82
C GLY A 41 -2.85 -14.60 12.84
N LYS A 42 -2.91 -15.90 13.11
CA LYS A 42 -4.16 -16.69 13.19
C LYS A 42 -5.14 -16.22 14.28
N GLU A 43 -4.69 -15.39 15.22
CA GLU A 43 -5.53 -14.75 16.25
C GLU A 43 -6.50 -13.73 15.66
N ARG A 44 -6.13 -13.06 14.54
CA ARG A 44 -7.02 -12.14 13.84
C ARG A 44 -8.08 -12.89 13.04
N HIS A 45 -7.68 -13.94 12.34
CA HIS A 45 -8.58 -14.79 11.58
C HIS A 45 -7.97 -16.19 11.37
N ARG A 46 -8.76 -17.26 11.60
CA ARG A 46 -8.29 -18.66 11.51
C ARG A 46 -7.62 -19.01 10.17
N ASN A 47 -8.12 -18.43 9.08
CA ASN A 47 -7.64 -18.67 7.70
C ASN A 47 -6.66 -17.60 7.21
N LEU A 48 -6.16 -16.70 8.09
CA LEU A 48 -5.13 -15.73 7.74
C LEU A 48 -3.86 -16.49 7.31
N PRO A 49 -3.29 -16.22 6.11
CA PRO A 49 -2.13 -16.94 5.63
C PRO A 49 -0.86 -16.48 6.36
N VAL A 50 -0.24 -17.37 7.10
CA VAL A 50 1.03 -17.16 7.81
C VAL A 50 2.19 -17.79 7.06
N MET A 51 1.97 -19.03 6.56
CA MET A 51 2.99 -19.77 5.85
C MET A 51 2.91 -19.54 4.34
N LEU A 52 4.03 -19.69 3.64
CA LEU A 52 4.11 -19.42 2.19
C LEU A 52 3.10 -20.21 1.36
N ASP A 53 2.90 -21.49 1.66
CA ASP A 53 1.95 -22.31 0.89
C ASP A 53 0.51 -21.86 1.12
N GLU A 54 0.17 -21.43 2.34
CA GLU A 54 -1.13 -20.80 2.65
C GLU A 54 -1.28 -19.49 1.87
N LEU A 55 -0.23 -18.64 1.84
CA LEU A 55 -0.20 -17.39 1.11
C LEU A 55 -0.42 -17.61 -0.39
N LEU A 56 0.31 -18.52 -1.01
CA LEU A 56 0.19 -18.80 -2.45
C LEU A 56 -1.19 -19.36 -2.82
N ALA A 57 -1.75 -20.22 -1.96
CA ALA A 57 -3.11 -20.74 -2.15
C ALA A 57 -4.16 -19.62 -2.08
N GLU A 58 -4.01 -18.71 -1.10
CA GLU A 58 -4.90 -17.56 -0.91
C GLU A 58 -4.77 -16.56 -2.06
N LEU A 59 -3.55 -16.22 -2.48
CA LEU A 59 -3.30 -15.30 -3.59
C LEU A 59 -3.84 -15.83 -4.92
N ARG A 60 -3.78 -17.14 -5.15
CA ARG A 60 -4.37 -17.76 -6.36
C ARG A 60 -5.86 -17.42 -6.45
N GLU A 61 -6.61 -17.58 -5.37
CA GLU A 61 -8.03 -17.25 -5.34
C GLU A 61 -8.30 -15.75 -5.44
N CYS A 62 -7.47 -14.92 -4.79
CA CYS A 62 -7.59 -13.46 -4.87
C CYS A 62 -7.34 -12.93 -6.29
N PHE A 63 -6.32 -13.41 -6.97
CA PHE A 63 -6.02 -13.03 -8.35
C PHE A 63 -7.11 -13.50 -9.32
N GLN A 64 -7.62 -14.71 -9.15
CA GLN A 64 -8.77 -15.20 -9.92
C GLN A 64 -10.05 -14.41 -9.64
N ALA A 65 -10.18 -13.80 -8.46
CA ALA A 65 -11.29 -12.92 -8.10
C ALA A 65 -11.15 -11.49 -8.65
N GLY A 66 -9.98 -11.12 -9.21
CA GLY A 66 -9.76 -9.83 -9.86
C GLY A 66 -8.77 -8.91 -9.17
N ALA A 67 -8.06 -9.34 -8.12
CA ALA A 67 -6.99 -8.53 -7.54
C ALA A 67 -5.87 -8.32 -8.57
N GLY A 68 -5.51 -7.05 -8.83
CA GLY A 68 -4.44 -6.64 -9.75
C GLY A 68 -3.10 -6.44 -9.05
N GLY A 69 -3.06 -6.47 -7.74
CA GLY A 69 -1.85 -6.32 -6.95
C GLY A 69 -1.96 -6.95 -5.58
N VAL A 70 -0.82 -7.02 -4.89
CA VAL A 70 -0.73 -7.50 -3.51
C VAL A 70 0.21 -6.61 -2.71
N HIS A 71 -0.17 -6.29 -1.48
CA HIS A 71 0.72 -5.72 -0.47
C HIS A 71 1.06 -6.79 0.56
N LEU A 72 2.34 -6.96 0.84
CA LEU A 72 2.85 -8.07 1.63
C LEU A 72 3.67 -7.63 2.83
N HIS A 73 3.44 -8.34 3.92
CA HIS A 73 4.33 -8.50 5.04
C HIS A 73 4.99 -9.87 4.91
N VAL A 74 6.19 -9.91 4.32
CA VAL A 74 6.89 -11.18 4.09
C VAL A 74 7.24 -11.82 5.42
N ARG A 75 7.08 -13.15 5.49
CA ARG A 75 7.34 -13.93 6.71
C ARG A 75 8.44 -14.96 6.47
N ASP A 76 9.21 -15.18 7.51
CA ASP A 76 10.21 -16.26 7.55
C ASP A 76 9.54 -17.64 7.70
N GLU A 77 10.36 -18.68 7.88
CA GLU A 77 9.87 -20.05 8.05
C GLU A 77 9.23 -20.31 9.42
N ALA A 78 9.46 -19.43 10.38
CA ALA A 78 8.82 -19.46 11.69
C ALA A 78 7.49 -18.66 11.73
N GLY A 79 7.16 -17.95 10.64
CA GLY A 79 5.97 -17.13 10.52
C GLY A 79 6.16 -15.70 11.06
N ALA A 80 7.35 -15.29 11.43
CA ALA A 80 7.66 -13.93 11.83
C ALA A 80 7.90 -13.02 10.61
N GLU A 81 7.51 -11.74 10.70
CA GLU A 81 7.79 -10.76 9.65
C GLU A 81 9.31 -10.61 9.44
N THR A 82 9.73 -10.46 8.19
CA THR A 82 11.14 -10.30 7.86
C THR A 82 11.34 -9.40 6.63
N LEU A 83 12.46 -8.67 6.62
CA LEU A 83 12.97 -7.91 5.48
C LEU A 83 14.19 -8.59 4.84
N ASP A 84 14.57 -9.79 5.31
CA ASP A 84 15.70 -10.56 4.79
C ASP A 84 15.57 -10.74 3.26
N PRO A 85 16.53 -10.24 2.47
CA PRO A 85 16.44 -10.26 1.02
C PRO A 85 16.40 -11.69 0.44
N ALA A 86 17.06 -12.66 1.04
CA ALA A 86 16.97 -14.04 0.56
C ALA A 86 15.53 -14.56 0.66
N ARG A 87 14.84 -14.26 1.76
CA ARG A 87 13.44 -14.65 1.95
C ARG A 87 12.48 -13.82 1.10
N VAL A 88 12.67 -12.50 1.06
CA VAL A 88 11.85 -11.58 0.25
C VAL A 88 11.90 -11.99 -1.22
N ASN A 89 13.10 -12.11 -1.81
CA ASN A 89 13.28 -12.42 -3.22
C ASN A 89 12.71 -13.82 -3.55
N PHE A 90 12.86 -14.78 -2.65
CA PHE A 90 12.25 -16.11 -2.81
C PHE A 90 10.72 -16.04 -2.86
N VAL A 91 10.07 -15.34 -1.91
CA VAL A 91 8.61 -15.20 -1.86
C VAL A 91 8.09 -14.45 -3.09
N VAL A 92 8.73 -13.33 -3.46
CA VAL A 92 8.39 -12.56 -4.66
C VAL A 92 8.46 -13.41 -5.92
N ALA A 93 9.54 -14.19 -6.10
CA ALA A 93 9.69 -15.09 -7.24
C ALA A 93 8.57 -16.15 -7.29
N ARG A 94 8.14 -16.69 -6.14
CA ARG A 94 7.03 -17.64 -6.07
C ARG A 94 5.69 -17.01 -6.49
N ILE A 95 5.46 -15.76 -6.10
CA ILE A 95 4.23 -15.02 -6.50
C ILE A 95 4.28 -14.67 -7.99
N ARG A 96 5.44 -14.27 -8.53
CA ARG A 96 5.63 -14.08 -9.98
C ARG A 96 5.36 -15.37 -10.77
N GLY A 97 5.85 -16.51 -10.26
CA GLY A 97 5.55 -17.83 -10.84
C GLY A 97 4.05 -18.14 -10.85
N LEU A 98 3.36 -17.88 -9.74
CA LEU A 98 1.91 -18.04 -9.65
C LEU A 98 1.16 -17.14 -10.66
N ALA A 99 1.55 -15.86 -10.78
CA ALA A 99 0.95 -14.94 -11.74
C ALA A 99 1.15 -15.42 -13.19
N ALA A 100 2.36 -15.91 -13.52
CA ALA A 100 2.67 -16.48 -14.82
C ALA A 100 1.83 -17.74 -15.12
N GLU A 101 1.63 -18.64 -14.16
CA GLU A 101 0.74 -19.80 -14.29
C GLU A 101 -0.71 -19.38 -14.59
N LEU A 102 -1.17 -18.27 -14.01
CA LEU A 102 -2.51 -17.72 -14.24
C LEU A 102 -2.61 -16.90 -15.52
N GLY A 103 -1.50 -16.60 -16.19
CA GLY A 103 -1.45 -15.76 -17.38
C GLY A 103 -1.77 -14.29 -17.12
N ILE A 104 -1.46 -13.77 -15.93
CA ILE A 104 -1.75 -12.40 -15.50
C ILE A 104 -0.47 -11.65 -15.09
N THR A 105 -0.58 -10.34 -15.07
CA THR A 105 0.42 -9.45 -14.44
C THR A 105 -0.17 -8.89 -13.16
N VAL A 106 0.63 -8.89 -12.08
CA VAL A 106 0.24 -8.37 -10.78
C VAL A 106 1.30 -7.42 -10.24
N GLU A 107 0.89 -6.36 -9.56
CA GLU A 107 1.80 -5.49 -8.82
C GLU A 107 2.14 -6.16 -7.47
N ILE A 108 3.42 -6.22 -7.12
CA ILE A 108 3.88 -6.75 -5.83
C ILE A 108 4.49 -5.60 -5.03
N GLY A 109 3.77 -5.18 -3.99
CA GLY A 109 4.19 -4.19 -3.02
C GLY A 109 4.63 -4.83 -1.70
N LEU A 110 5.62 -4.25 -1.03
CA LEU A 110 6.11 -4.70 0.26
C LEU A 110 6.07 -3.61 1.31
N THR A 111 5.86 -4.00 2.57
CA THR A 111 6.13 -3.12 3.71
C THR A 111 7.63 -2.91 3.93
N THR A 112 8.01 -1.72 4.43
CA THR A 112 9.36 -1.42 4.92
C THR A 112 9.37 -1.16 6.43
N GLY A 113 8.33 -1.56 7.15
CA GLY A 113 8.01 -1.18 8.52
C GLY A 113 9.16 -1.24 9.51
N ALA A 114 9.34 -0.14 10.25
CA ALA A 114 10.38 0.00 11.25
C ALA A 114 10.23 -0.97 12.42
N TRP A 115 9.02 -1.45 12.68
CA TRP A 115 8.75 -2.45 13.71
C TRP A 115 9.35 -3.82 13.41
N ILE A 116 9.55 -4.15 12.10
CA ILE A 116 10.17 -5.43 11.67
C ILE A 116 11.67 -5.40 11.96
N LEU A 117 12.34 -4.31 11.61
CA LEU A 117 13.76 -4.11 11.84
C LEU A 117 14.04 -2.65 12.24
N PRO A 118 14.03 -2.33 13.55
CA PRO A 118 14.18 -0.97 14.06
C PRO A 118 15.53 -0.31 13.71
N GLN A 119 16.59 -1.13 13.57
CA GLN A 119 17.92 -0.62 13.24
C GLN A 119 17.98 -0.12 11.80
N MET A 120 17.94 1.20 11.61
CA MET A 120 17.86 1.86 10.30
C MET A 120 18.96 1.36 9.33
N SER A 121 20.22 1.27 9.78
CA SER A 121 21.32 0.86 8.91
C SER A 121 21.16 -0.56 8.37
N GLU A 122 20.67 -1.48 9.20
CA GLU A 122 20.41 -2.86 8.85
C GLU A 122 19.20 -2.96 7.92
N ARG A 123 18.13 -2.24 8.25
CA ARG A 123 16.92 -2.17 7.40
C ARG A 123 17.24 -1.69 5.99
N LEU A 124 18.00 -0.60 5.85
CA LEU A 124 18.40 -0.09 4.54
C LEU A 124 19.34 -1.05 3.80
N ALA A 125 20.22 -1.77 4.51
CA ALA A 125 21.08 -2.78 3.90
C ALA A 125 20.26 -3.94 3.33
N MET A 126 19.24 -4.42 4.03
CA MET A 126 18.36 -5.48 3.54
C MET A 126 17.53 -5.02 2.33
N ILE A 127 16.93 -3.83 2.39
CA ILE A 127 16.12 -3.29 1.27
C ILE A 127 16.95 -3.17 -0.01
N ARG A 128 18.23 -2.80 0.08
CA ARG A 128 19.10 -2.66 -1.11
C ARG A 128 19.30 -3.94 -1.91
N GLU A 129 19.08 -5.10 -1.30
CA GLU A 129 19.26 -6.41 -1.93
C GLU A 129 17.93 -7.03 -2.43
N TRP A 130 16.83 -6.27 -2.37
CA TRP A 130 15.54 -6.74 -2.88
C TRP A 130 15.53 -6.79 -4.41
N ASP A 131 14.87 -7.81 -4.97
CA ASP A 131 14.72 -8.05 -6.40
C ASP A 131 13.28 -8.44 -6.75
N GLY A 132 12.81 -8.01 -7.92
CA GLY A 132 11.49 -8.37 -8.45
C GLY A 132 10.30 -7.67 -7.76
N VAL A 133 10.54 -6.72 -6.86
CA VAL A 133 9.53 -5.90 -6.16
C VAL A 133 9.13 -4.72 -7.05
N ASP A 134 7.83 -4.43 -7.18
CA ASP A 134 7.37 -3.28 -8.00
C ASP A 134 7.30 -1.99 -7.19
N CYS A 135 6.85 -2.07 -5.93
CA CYS A 135 6.78 -0.90 -5.05
C CYS A 135 7.02 -1.29 -3.58
N ALA A 136 7.38 -0.30 -2.79
CA ALA A 136 7.54 -0.48 -1.35
C ALA A 136 6.84 0.65 -0.60
N THR A 137 6.03 0.29 0.40
CA THR A 137 5.32 1.26 1.24
C THR A 137 6.28 1.84 2.26
N VAL A 138 6.36 3.17 2.31
CA VAL A 138 7.15 3.93 3.27
C VAL A 138 6.24 4.86 4.03
N ASN A 139 6.09 4.62 5.34
CA ASN A 139 5.23 5.41 6.20
C ASN A 139 5.87 6.74 6.58
N LEU A 140 5.18 7.85 6.34
CA LEU A 140 5.65 9.19 6.70
C LEU A 140 5.77 9.39 8.23
N SER A 141 5.05 8.59 9.01
CA SER A 141 5.10 8.60 10.47
C SER A 141 6.39 8.00 11.05
N GLU A 142 7.18 7.28 10.25
CA GLU A 142 8.41 6.64 10.70
C GLU A 142 9.62 7.58 10.62
N ASP A 143 10.42 7.61 11.69
CA ASP A 143 11.66 8.41 11.73
C ASP A 143 12.61 7.99 10.59
N GLY A 144 13.10 8.97 9.84
CA GLY A 144 14.05 8.77 8.74
C GLY A 144 13.43 8.16 7.49
N PHE A 145 12.13 8.31 7.29
CA PHE A 145 11.41 7.85 6.10
C PHE A 145 12.09 8.29 4.79
N GLU A 146 12.70 9.48 4.74
CA GLU A 146 13.40 9.97 3.55
C GLU A 146 14.56 9.06 3.14
N ARG A 147 15.27 8.49 4.12
CA ARG A 147 16.37 7.55 3.86
C ARG A 147 15.86 6.23 3.30
N VAL A 148 14.69 5.77 3.76
CA VAL A 148 14.04 4.58 3.24
C VAL A 148 13.56 4.84 1.82
N MET A 149 12.86 5.97 1.58
CA MET A 149 12.41 6.36 0.23
C MET A 149 13.58 6.43 -0.76
N GLN A 150 14.68 7.11 -0.37
CA GLN A 150 15.86 7.19 -1.23
C GLN A 150 16.43 5.79 -1.53
N THR A 151 16.50 4.91 -0.53
CA THR A 151 17.02 3.56 -0.73
C THR A 151 16.14 2.73 -1.67
N VAL A 152 14.82 2.85 -1.55
CA VAL A 152 13.85 2.19 -2.44
C VAL A 152 14.02 2.68 -3.87
N LEU A 153 14.15 4.01 -4.07
CA LEU A 153 14.37 4.60 -5.39
C LEU A 153 15.72 4.20 -5.99
N ASP A 154 16.78 4.13 -5.18
CA ASP A 154 18.15 3.77 -5.62
C ASP A 154 18.20 2.36 -6.24
N ILE A 155 17.32 1.45 -5.82
CA ILE A 155 17.23 0.09 -6.39
C ILE A 155 16.17 -0.03 -7.51
N GLY A 156 15.59 1.09 -7.95
CA GLY A 156 14.60 1.12 -9.03
C GLY A 156 13.21 0.62 -8.65
N VAL A 157 12.90 0.51 -7.35
CA VAL A 157 11.58 0.15 -6.83
C VAL A 157 10.75 1.41 -6.64
N GLY A 158 9.46 1.36 -6.97
CA GLY A 158 8.53 2.47 -6.78
C GLY A 158 8.27 2.75 -5.31
N VAL A 159 8.19 4.04 -4.95
CA VAL A 159 7.79 4.43 -3.58
C VAL A 159 6.27 4.55 -3.51
N ASP A 160 5.66 3.75 -2.65
CA ASP A 160 4.27 3.88 -2.22
C ASP A 160 4.26 4.61 -0.86
N VAL A 161 3.79 5.87 -0.87
CA VAL A 161 3.86 6.72 0.33
C VAL A 161 2.69 6.43 1.24
N GLY A 162 2.95 5.82 2.39
CA GLY A 162 1.94 5.60 3.44
C GLY A 162 1.64 6.90 4.19
N LEU A 163 0.40 7.38 4.06
CA LEU A 163 -0.09 8.60 4.67
C LEU A 163 -1.26 8.27 5.61
N TRP A 164 -1.04 8.43 6.91
CA TRP A 164 -1.99 8.06 7.97
C TRP A 164 -2.74 9.26 8.56
N ALA A 165 -2.19 10.46 8.42
CA ALA A 165 -2.76 11.66 9.01
C ALA A 165 -2.59 12.89 8.13
N PRO A 166 -3.57 13.84 8.12
CA PRO A 166 -3.48 15.07 7.32
C PRO A 166 -2.18 15.88 7.56
N ARG A 167 -1.64 15.87 8.78
CA ARG A 167 -0.38 16.55 9.12
C ARG A 167 0.84 16.02 8.35
N GLU A 168 0.78 14.79 7.86
CA GLU A 168 1.87 14.16 7.10
C GLU A 168 1.99 14.71 5.68
N LEU A 169 0.95 15.38 5.19
CA LEU A 169 1.02 16.11 3.91
C LEU A 169 2.09 17.21 3.93
N ASP A 170 2.25 17.90 5.06
CA ASP A 170 3.29 18.92 5.21
C ASP A 170 4.68 18.28 5.17
N LEU A 171 4.85 17.11 5.80
CA LEU A 171 6.10 16.34 5.77
C LEU A 171 6.40 15.88 4.34
N LEU A 172 5.43 15.31 3.65
CA LEU A 172 5.59 14.85 2.27
C LEU A 172 5.96 16.00 1.32
N SER A 173 5.28 17.14 1.45
CA SER A 173 5.56 18.33 0.64
C SER A 173 6.96 18.89 0.92
N ALA A 174 7.35 18.95 2.20
CA ALA A 174 8.67 19.47 2.60
C ALA A 174 9.82 18.52 2.21
N SER A 175 9.58 17.23 2.14
CA SER A 175 10.58 16.22 1.80
C SER A 175 11.03 16.25 0.34
N GLY A 176 10.18 16.79 -0.56
CA GLY A 176 10.43 16.82 -2.01
C GLY A 176 10.23 15.47 -2.71
N TYR A 177 9.71 14.43 -2.02
CA TYR A 177 9.49 13.11 -2.62
C TYR A 177 8.16 12.97 -3.35
N LEU A 178 7.18 13.87 -3.15
CA LEU A 178 5.88 13.78 -3.81
C LEU A 178 5.96 13.65 -5.35
N PRO A 179 6.83 14.39 -6.08
CA PRO A 179 6.91 14.28 -7.54
C PRO A 179 7.55 12.98 -8.05
N VAL A 180 8.21 12.20 -7.19
CA VAL A 180 8.89 10.95 -7.55
C VAL A 180 8.23 9.72 -6.93
N ALA A 181 7.21 9.90 -6.11
CA ALA A 181 6.41 8.82 -5.57
C ALA A 181 5.66 8.12 -6.72
N GLN A 182 5.62 6.79 -6.67
CA GLN A 182 4.79 6.00 -7.58
C GLN A 182 3.31 6.19 -7.24
N ARG A 183 3.00 6.27 -5.94
CA ARG A 183 1.64 6.38 -5.42
C ARG A 183 1.65 6.99 -4.02
N VAL A 184 0.54 7.62 -3.65
CA VAL A 184 0.21 7.98 -2.26
C VAL A 184 -0.90 7.05 -1.78
N SER A 185 -0.59 6.23 -0.78
CA SER A 185 -1.55 5.38 -0.08
C SER A 185 -2.14 6.13 1.11
N ILE A 186 -3.41 6.49 1.00
CA ILE A 186 -4.18 7.17 2.05
C ILE A 186 -4.79 6.09 2.94
N GLU A 187 -4.19 5.88 4.10
CA GLU A 187 -4.53 4.82 5.06
C GLU A 187 -5.29 5.40 6.24
N LEU A 188 -6.58 5.11 6.36
CA LEU A 188 -7.43 5.72 7.39
C LEU A 188 -7.90 4.68 8.41
N ASP A 189 -7.54 4.87 9.68
CA ASP A 189 -7.97 4.01 10.78
C ASP A 189 -8.94 4.74 11.71
N PRO A 190 -10.15 4.20 11.98
CA PRO A 190 -11.10 4.79 12.93
C PRO A 190 -10.58 4.85 14.38
N GLY A 191 -9.55 4.09 14.71
CA GLY A 191 -8.89 4.11 16.02
C GLY A 191 -7.98 5.32 16.24
N GLU A 192 -7.58 6.02 15.17
CA GLU A 192 -6.70 7.16 15.26
C GLU A 192 -7.45 8.43 15.67
N PRO A 193 -6.98 9.15 16.70
CA PRO A 193 -7.68 10.32 17.25
C PRO A 193 -7.84 11.49 16.27
N TYR A 194 -7.09 11.49 15.17
CA TYR A 194 -7.15 12.54 14.15
C TYR A 194 -8.41 12.49 13.27
N PHE A 195 -9.10 11.34 13.24
CA PHE A 195 -10.24 11.09 12.35
C PHE A 195 -11.60 11.22 13.04
N LEU A 196 -11.63 11.59 14.32
CA LEU A 196 -12.87 11.72 15.10
C LEU A 196 -13.86 12.76 14.55
N GLN A 197 -13.46 13.59 13.57
CA GLN A 197 -14.31 14.62 12.98
C GLN A 197 -14.59 14.35 11.50
N GLY A 198 -15.65 13.61 11.22
CA GLY A 198 -16.14 13.41 9.88
C GLY A 198 -16.41 11.96 9.51
N THR A 199 -17.01 11.77 8.34
CA THR A 199 -17.20 10.45 7.74
C THR A 199 -15.89 10.01 7.04
N PRO A 200 -15.64 8.69 6.89
CA PRO A 200 -14.47 8.20 6.19
C PRO A 200 -14.25 8.85 4.81
N PRO A 201 -15.26 8.93 3.91
CA PRO A 201 -15.11 9.62 2.63
C PRO A 201 -14.83 11.13 2.77
N GLY A 202 -15.36 11.77 3.83
CA GLY A 202 -15.12 13.18 4.09
C GLY A 202 -13.68 13.45 4.54
N VAL A 203 -13.06 12.54 5.29
CA VAL A 203 -11.63 12.63 5.65
C VAL A 203 -10.77 12.40 4.42
N ALA A 204 -11.03 11.33 3.67
CA ALA A 204 -10.32 11.03 2.43
C ALA A 204 -10.40 12.20 1.43
N LYS A 205 -11.59 12.84 1.31
CA LYS A 205 -11.77 14.01 0.45
C LYS A 205 -10.82 15.15 0.83
N ARG A 206 -10.71 15.49 2.12
CA ARG A 206 -9.83 16.60 2.54
C ARG A 206 -8.35 16.34 2.21
N ILE A 207 -7.90 15.08 2.34
CA ILE A 207 -6.54 14.71 1.98
C ILE A 207 -6.35 14.79 0.45
N ASN A 208 -7.32 14.29 -0.30
CA ASN A 208 -7.28 14.35 -1.77
C ASN A 208 -7.29 15.79 -2.28
N ASP A 209 -8.16 16.66 -1.73
CA ASP A 209 -8.21 18.09 -2.09
C ASP A 209 -6.84 18.76 -1.80
N ALA A 210 -6.20 18.45 -0.68
CA ALA A 210 -4.89 19.02 -0.35
C ALA A 210 -3.77 18.51 -1.27
N LEU A 211 -3.82 17.26 -1.73
CA LEU A 211 -2.91 16.74 -2.76
C LEU A 211 -3.15 17.41 -4.12
N ASP A 212 -4.41 17.68 -4.47
CA ASP A 212 -4.77 18.42 -5.69
C ASP A 212 -4.27 19.88 -5.63
N ASP A 213 -4.48 20.55 -4.49
CA ASP A 213 -4.00 21.93 -4.25
C ASP A 213 -2.47 22.02 -4.29
N ALA A 214 -1.77 20.93 -3.91
CA ALA A 214 -0.32 20.80 -4.07
C ALA A 214 0.12 20.53 -5.53
N GLY A 215 -0.83 20.42 -6.46
CA GLY A 215 -0.56 20.13 -7.87
C GLY A 215 -0.06 18.71 -8.13
N SER A 216 -0.39 17.76 -7.25
CA SER A 216 0.02 16.36 -7.39
C SER A 216 -0.89 15.62 -8.36
N ASP A 217 -0.29 15.07 -9.41
CA ASP A 217 -0.89 14.10 -10.35
C ASP A 217 -0.53 12.63 -10.00
N CYS A 218 0.09 12.43 -8.84
CA CYS A 218 0.49 11.11 -8.35
C CYS A 218 -0.73 10.19 -8.21
N ARG A 219 -0.58 8.91 -8.59
CA ARG A 219 -1.60 7.88 -8.35
C ARG A 219 -1.96 7.85 -6.86
N ARG A 220 -3.20 7.52 -6.56
CA ARG A 220 -3.71 7.43 -5.19
C ARG A 220 -4.33 6.07 -4.97
N LEU A 221 -4.00 5.48 -3.83
CA LEU A 221 -4.69 4.33 -3.28
C LEU A 221 -5.36 4.78 -2.00
N THR A 222 -6.67 4.63 -1.90
CA THR A 222 -7.41 5.00 -0.69
C THR A 222 -8.03 3.76 -0.08
N HIS A 223 -7.74 3.54 1.20
CA HIS A 223 -8.32 2.43 1.94
C HIS A 223 -8.55 2.79 3.40
N GLY A 224 -9.24 1.93 4.11
CA GLY A 224 -9.49 2.11 5.54
C GLY A 224 -9.48 0.81 6.30
N MET A 225 -9.21 0.94 7.59
CA MET A 225 -9.19 -0.18 8.53
C MET A 225 -10.57 -0.44 9.12
N ASN A 226 -10.88 -1.70 9.39
CA ASN A 226 -12.07 -2.13 10.14
C ASN A 226 -13.40 -1.56 9.57
N ALA A 227 -14.13 -0.77 10.33
CA ALA A 227 -15.42 -0.18 9.91
C ALA A 227 -15.29 0.84 8.76
N TRP A 228 -14.08 1.34 8.49
CA TRP A 228 -13.84 2.31 7.44
C TRP A 228 -13.46 1.67 6.09
N THR A 229 -13.19 0.35 6.07
CA THR A 229 -12.80 -0.36 4.85
C THR A 229 -13.82 -0.14 3.73
N TRP A 230 -15.05 -0.56 3.89
CA TRP A 230 -16.02 -0.56 2.81
C TRP A 230 -16.43 0.86 2.33
N PRO A 231 -16.70 1.82 3.23
CA PRO A 231 -16.97 3.20 2.80
C PRO A 231 -15.84 3.83 1.98
N LEU A 232 -14.58 3.45 2.26
CA LEU A 232 -13.42 3.99 1.53
C LEU A 232 -13.15 3.23 0.24
N VAL A 233 -13.41 1.94 0.18
CA VAL A 233 -13.38 1.17 -1.09
C VAL A 233 -14.36 1.75 -2.09
N GLU A 234 -15.60 2.01 -1.69
CA GLU A 234 -16.61 2.65 -2.55
C GLU A 234 -16.21 4.07 -2.97
N ASP A 235 -15.64 4.86 -2.05
CA ASP A 235 -15.19 6.22 -2.34
C ASP A 235 -14.01 6.23 -3.31
N ALA A 236 -13.06 5.30 -3.15
CA ALA A 236 -11.92 5.14 -4.04
C ALA A 236 -12.36 4.85 -5.48
N PHE A 237 -13.23 3.86 -5.68
CA PHE A 237 -13.74 3.53 -7.01
C PHE A 237 -14.51 4.70 -7.65
N ARG A 238 -15.36 5.40 -6.90
CA ARG A 238 -16.05 6.60 -7.40
C ARG A 238 -15.11 7.71 -7.86
N ARG A 239 -13.89 7.76 -7.32
CA ARG A 239 -12.85 8.73 -7.70
C ARG A 239 -11.94 8.22 -8.81
N GLY A 240 -12.02 6.94 -9.18
CA GLY A 240 -11.06 6.30 -10.07
C GLY A 240 -9.70 6.08 -9.42
N HIS A 241 -9.64 6.00 -8.10
CA HIS A 241 -8.44 5.70 -7.34
C HIS A 241 -8.28 4.19 -7.15
N ASP A 242 -7.04 3.75 -6.99
CA ASP A 242 -6.75 2.42 -6.49
C ASP A 242 -7.32 2.24 -5.07
N THR A 243 -7.59 1.00 -4.71
CA THR A 243 -7.99 0.65 -3.35
C THR A 243 -7.45 -0.72 -2.96
N ARG A 244 -7.59 -1.08 -1.69
CA ARG A 244 -7.18 -2.40 -1.21
C ARG A 244 -8.17 -2.99 -0.22
N VAL A 245 -8.19 -4.29 -0.15
CA VAL A 245 -8.94 -5.07 0.85
C VAL A 245 -8.15 -6.30 1.25
N GLY A 246 -8.35 -6.77 2.47
CA GLY A 246 -7.77 -8.01 2.96
C GLY A 246 -7.89 -8.14 4.46
N PHE A 247 -7.42 -9.27 4.99
CA PHE A 247 -7.47 -9.54 6.43
C PHE A 247 -6.60 -8.60 7.26
N GLU A 248 -5.69 -7.90 6.62
CA GLU A 248 -4.99 -6.79 7.24
C GLU A 248 -5.97 -5.64 7.56
N ASP A 249 -6.82 -5.25 6.63
CA ASP A 249 -7.70 -4.09 6.76
C ASP A 249 -9.00 -4.46 7.49
N SER A 250 -9.66 -5.54 7.07
CA SER A 250 -10.90 -6.03 7.67
C SER A 250 -11.09 -7.53 7.47
N VAL A 251 -11.69 -8.17 8.45
CA VAL A 251 -12.17 -9.56 8.32
C VAL A 251 -13.67 -9.63 8.04
N LEU A 252 -14.35 -8.47 7.94
CA LEU A 252 -15.79 -8.38 7.78
C LEU A 252 -16.17 -7.98 6.35
N LEU A 253 -17.20 -8.63 5.82
CA LEU A 253 -17.93 -8.22 4.62
C LEU A 253 -18.80 -6.97 4.91
N PRO A 254 -19.31 -6.26 3.87
CA PRO A 254 -20.15 -5.06 4.06
C PRO A 254 -21.42 -5.32 4.90
N ASP A 255 -21.94 -6.54 4.88
CA ASP A 255 -23.11 -6.95 5.65
C ASP A 255 -22.82 -7.35 7.11
N GLY A 256 -21.56 -7.22 7.53
CA GLY A 256 -21.09 -7.53 8.89
C GLY A 256 -20.76 -9.02 9.12
N ARG A 257 -20.97 -9.90 8.16
CA ARG A 257 -20.51 -11.29 8.27
C ARG A 257 -19.00 -11.38 8.15
N THR A 258 -18.39 -12.29 8.87
CA THR A 258 -16.97 -12.62 8.71
C THR A 258 -16.75 -13.27 7.34
N ALA A 259 -15.79 -12.78 6.57
CA ALA A 259 -15.32 -13.42 5.35
C ALA A 259 -14.60 -14.73 5.71
N ASP A 260 -14.75 -15.77 4.93
CA ASP A 260 -13.96 -16.99 5.14
C ASP A 260 -12.54 -16.85 4.61
N ARG A 261 -12.35 -16.07 3.54
CA ARG A 261 -11.08 -15.87 2.84
C ARG A 261 -10.90 -14.40 2.40
N ASN A 262 -9.66 -13.99 2.14
CA ASN A 262 -9.38 -12.72 1.48
C ASN A 262 -10.08 -12.62 0.11
N ALA A 263 -10.15 -13.73 -0.61
CA ALA A 263 -10.82 -13.79 -1.91
C ALA A 263 -12.31 -13.41 -1.84
N ASP A 264 -12.99 -13.60 -0.71
CA ASP A 264 -14.38 -13.16 -0.53
C ASP A 264 -14.46 -11.64 -0.45
N LEU A 265 -13.52 -11.00 0.24
CA LEU A 265 -13.41 -9.54 0.28
C LEU A 265 -13.12 -8.97 -1.11
N VAL A 266 -12.17 -9.59 -1.83
CA VAL A 266 -11.82 -9.18 -3.21
C VAL A 266 -13.02 -9.31 -4.14
N ARG A 267 -13.79 -10.41 -4.11
CA ARG A 267 -15.00 -10.59 -4.94
C ARG A 267 -16.04 -9.50 -4.70
N VAL A 268 -16.25 -9.14 -3.43
CA VAL A 268 -17.21 -8.10 -3.07
C VAL A 268 -16.71 -6.73 -3.53
N ALA A 269 -15.44 -6.38 -3.30
CA ALA A 269 -14.85 -5.13 -3.75
C ALA A 269 -14.94 -5.00 -5.29
N PHE A 270 -14.60 -6.06 -6.02
CA PHE A 270 -14.68 -6.08 -7.48
C PHE A 270 -16.12 -5.95 -8.02
N ALA A 271 -17.10 -6.46 -7.26
CA ALA A 271 -18.50 -6.26 -7.61
C ALA A 271 -18.96 -4.80 -7.39
N LEU A 272 -18.44 -4.13 -6.37
CA LEU A 272 -18.69 -2.71 -6.11
C LEU A 272 -18.09 -1.82 -7.19
N GLU A 273 -16.88 -2.11 -7.68
CA GLU A 273 -16.26 -1.39 -8.81
C GLU A 273 -17.17 -1.35 -10.05
N LYS A 274 -17.78 -2.49 -10.37
CA LYS A 274 -18.67 -2.61 -11.55
C LYS A 274 -20.01 -1.91 -11.40
N ALA A 275 -20.38 -1.53 -10.17
CA ALA A 275 -21.64 -0.88 -9.87
C ALA A 275 -21.52 0.65 -9.76
N THR A 276 -20.29 1.18 -9.68
CA THR A 276 -19.95 2.59 -9.65
C THR A 276 -19.60 3.12 -11.04
#